data_1ee864d3515d4da9c916439cdfea8f55
#
_entry.id   1ee864d3515d4da9c916439cdfea8f55
#
_cell.length_a   1.000
_cell.length_b   1.000
_cell.length_c   1.000
_cell.angle_alpha   90.00
_cell.angle_beta   90.00
_cell.angle_gamma   90.00
#
_symmetry.space_group_name_H-M   'P 1'
#
loop_
_entity.id
_entity.type
_entity.pdbx_description
1 polymer ?
#
loop_
_entity_poly.entity_id
_entity_poly.type
_entity_poly.pdbx_seq_one_letter_code
_entity_poly.pdbx_strand_id
1 'polypeptide(L)'
;MPGDGNSPSANPGSIWTTDTEDEIYMVGTGIDWFVIEDKFKLNLDFTWSQSTTSFDQTLGGVPIGQVGGSHAVLPDVTTDLYNLKVTGEYKIRDNMKARLGYMYERYITHDFGLDMVDPDTLTNVILLGQQSPNYHAHVFGLSFIYEFQ
;
A
#
# COMPACT_ATOMS: atom_id res chain seq x y z
N MET A 1 36.72 -41.68 -5.36
CA MET A 1 35.59 -41.77 -4.43
C MET A 1 34.39 -41.16 -5.13
N PRO A 2 33.30 -41.88 -5.38
CA PRO A 2 32.09 -41.24 -5.89
C PRO A 2 31.53 -40.37 -4.76
N GLY A 3 31.34 -39.09 -5.02
CA GLY A 3 30.62 -38.20 -4.15
C GLY A 3 29.19 -38.69 -4.05
N ASP A 4 28.75 -39.03 -2.86
CA ASP A 4 27.38 -39.27 -2.52
C ASP A 4 26.61 -38.01 -2.81
N GLY A 5 25.84 -38.08 -3.88
CA GLY A 5 25.02 -36.99 -4.38
C GLY A 5 23.84 -36.64 -3.46
N ASN A 6 24.09 -36.52 -2.18
CA ASN A 6 23.12 -36.06 -1.21
C ASN A 6 23.15 -34.53 -1.18
N SER A 7 22.58 -33.96 -2.24
CA SER A 7 22.32 -32.53 -2.27
C SER A 7 21.37 -32.19 -1.11
N PRO A 8 21.65 -31.16 -0.28
CA PRO A 8 20.77 -30.78 0.82
C PRO A 8 19.32 -30.50 0.37
N SER A 9 19.14 -30.21 -0.91
CA SER A 9 17.81 -30.02 -1.54
C SER A 9 17.00 -31.31 -1.72
N ALA A 10 17.60 -32.49 -1.50
CA ALA A 10 16.92 -33.77 -1.61
C ALA A 10 16.30 -34.24 -0.26
N ASN A 11 16.52 -33.54 0.84
CA ASN A 11 15.91 -33.86 2.11
C ASN A 11 14.50 -33.22 2.20
N PRO A 12 13.39 -34.01 2.22
CA PRO A 12 12.05 -33.47 2.35
C PRO A 12 11.86 -32.56 3.56
N GLY A 13 12.61 -32.76 4.64
CA GLY A 13 12.59 -31.94 5.83
C GLY A 13 13.23 -30.55 5.68
N SER A 14 13.92 -30.27 4.55
CA SER A 14 14.50 -28.96 4.24
C SER A 14 13.68 -28.15 3.23
N ILE A 15 12.57 -28.71 2.74
CA ILE A 15 11.68 -27.99 1.82
C ILE A 15 10.77 -27.09 2.64
N TRP A 16 10.85 -25.80 2.39
CA TRP A 16 9.91 -24.83 2.96
C TRP A 16 9.02 -24.23 1.87
N THR A 17 7.80 -23.91 2.23
CA THR A 17 6.84 -23.24 1.35
C THR A 17 6.23 -22.05 2.06
N THR A 18 5.83 -21.07 1.32
CA THR A 18 5.08 -19.90 1.82
C THR A 18 3.86 -19.72 0.93
N ASP A 19 2.69 -19.74 1.52
CA ASP A 19 1.45 -19.29 0.90
C ASP A 19 1.19 -17.86 1.37
N THR A 20 0.87 -16.98 0.42
CA THR A 20 0.62 -15.57 0.70
C THR A 20 -0.82 -15.24 0.35
N GLU A 21 -1.56 -14.65 1.27
CA GLU A 21 -2.92 -14.21 1.09
C GLU A 21 -3.02 -12.70 1.27
N ASP A 22 -3.65 -12.02 0.30
CA ASP A 22 -3.89 -10.58 0.34
C ASP A 22 -5.39 -10.30 0.49
N GLU A 23 -5.74 -9.57 1.55
CA GLU A 23 -7.09 -9.04 1.76
C GLU A 23 -7.09 -7.52 1.61
N ILE A 24 -8.04 -6.99 0.84
CA ILE A 24 -8.20 -5.55 0.62
C ILE A 24 -9.63 -5.13 0.94
N TYR A 25 -9.76 -4.17 1.86
CA TYR A 25 -11.01 -3.48 2.17
C TYR A 25 -10.94 -2.05 1.66
N MET A 26 -12.02 -1.58 1.04
CA MET A 26 -12.12 -0.21 0.56
C MET A 26 -13.49 0.38 0.88
N VAL A 27 -13.48 1.60 1.39
CA VAL A 27 -14.70 2.39 1.63
C VAL A 27 -14.49 3.77 1.02
N GLY A 28 -15.48 4.23 0.26
CA GLY A 28 -15.46 5.55 -0.34
C GLY A 28 -16.80 6.25 -0.21
N THR A 29 -16.75 7.57 -0.14
CA THR A 29 -17.94 8.45 -0.16
C THR A 29 -17.63 9.72 -0.93
N GLY A 30 -18.65 10.29 -1.57
CA GLY A 30 -18.51 11.52 -2.30
C GLY A 30 -19.78 12.38 -2.20
N ILE A 31 -19.58 13.68 -2.30
CA ILE A 31 -20.66 14.67 -2.29
C ILE A 31 -20.44 15.65 -3.42
N ASP A 32 -21.49 15.86 -4.21
CA ASP A 32 -21.63 16.94 -5.17
C ASP A 32 -22.51 18.03 -4.60
N TRP A 33 -22.00 19.22 -4.45
CA TRP A 33 -22.74 20.35 -3.94
C TRP A 33 -22.75 21.51 -4.90
N PHE A 34 -23.92 21.92 -5.36
CA PHE A 34 -24.14 23.13 -6.14
C PHE A 34 -24.25 24.33 -5.19
N VAL A 35 -23.11 24.96 -4.89
CA VAL A 35 -23.04 26.11 -3.97
C VAL A 35 -23.77 27.31 -4.54
N ILE A 36 -23.65 27.53 -5.86
CA ILE A 36 -24.39 28.52 -6.63
C ILE A 36 -24.93 27.79 -7.85
N GLU A 37 -26.24 27.74 -7.99
CA GLU A 37 -26.93 27.08 -9.08
C GLU A 37 -26.39 27.57 -10.45
N ASP A 38 -26.09 26.64 -11.33
CA ASP A 38 -25.51 26.85 -12.67
C ASP A 38 -24.17 27.59 -12.71
N LYS A 39 -23.54 27.90 -11.59
CA LYS A 39 -22.36 28.74 -11.55
C LYS A 39 -21.17 28.16 -10.79
N PHE A 40 -21.42 27.58 -9.61
CA PHE A 40 -20.35 27.01 -8.79
C PHE A 40 -20.72 25.65 -8.22
N LYS A 41 -19.98 24.63 -8.63
CA LYS A 41 -20.08 23.26 -8.15
C LYS A 41 -18.85 22.91 -7.32
N LEU A 42 -19.06 22.33 -6.14
CA LEU A 42 -18.04 21.72 -5.31
C LEU A 42 -18.27 20.21 -5.28
N ASN A 43 -17.21 19.47 -5.56
CA ASN A 43 -17.16 18.01 -5.42
C ASN A 43 -16.15 17.67 -4.34
N LEU A 44 -16.51 16.76 -3.46
CA LEU A 44 -15.67 16.22 -2.40
C LEU A 44 -15.76 14.70 -2.43
N ASP A 45 -14.62 14.04 -2.60
CA ASP A 45 -14.50 12.60 -2.59
C ASP A 45 -13.51 12.18 -1.50
N PHE A 46 -13.89 11.18 -0.72
CA PHE A 46 -13.02 10.55 0.26
C PHE A 46 -13.00 9.05 0.02
N THR A 47 -11.81 8.47 0.04
CA THR A 47 -11.60 7.02 -0.04
C THR A 47 -10.59 6.60 1.01
N TRP A 48 -10.90 5.52 1.71
CA TRP A 48 -9.97 4.81 2.57
C TRP A 48 -9.89 3.37 2.11
N SER A 49 -8.69 2.82 2.05
CA SER A 49 -8.46 1.40 1.84
C SER A 49 -7.43 0.87 2.80
N GLN A 50 -7.61 -0.36 3.22
CA GLN A 50 -6.67 -1.13 4.02
C GLN A 50 -6.38 -2.44 3.31
N SER A 51 -5.11 -2.79 3.18
CA SER A 51 -4.69 -4.12 2.75
C SER A 51 -3.92 -4.82 3.87
N THR A 52 -4.11 -6.13 3.96
CA THR A 52 -3.39 -7.01 4.87
C THR A 52 -2.85 -8.17 4.06
N THR A 53 -1.54 -8.37 4.10
CA THR A 53 -0.85 -9.52 3.50
C THR A 53 -0.43 -10.45 4.62
N SER A 54 -0.93 -11.67 4.63
CA SER A 54 -0.58 -12.72 5.58
C SER A 54 0.29 -13.79 4.93
N PHE A 55 1.08 -14.49 5.74
CA PHE A 55 2.07 -15.47 5.28
C PHE A 55 1.91 -16.78 6.06
N ASP A 56 1.44 -17.81 5.37
CA ASP A 56 1.42 -19.17 5.91
C ASP A 56 2.66 -19.94 5.46
N GLN A 57 3.53 -20.25 6.40
CA GLN A 57 4.79 -20.92 6.14
C GLN A 57 4.82 -22.33 6.66
N THR A 58 5.37 -23.27 5.87
CA THR A 58 5.62 -24.64 6.30
C THR A 58 7.07 -25.05 6.06
N LEU A 59 7.57 -25.92 6.91
CA LEU A 59 8.87 -26.59 6.76
C LEU A 59 8.65 -28.10 6.79
N GLY A 60 8.99 -28.78 5.68
CA GLY A 60 8.74 -30.21 5.56
C GLY A 60 7.26 -30.58 5.65
N GLY A 61 6.35 -29.67 5.26
CA GLY A 61 4.90 -29.86 5.37
C GLY A 61 4.30 -29.59 6.76
N VAL A 62 5.10 -29.12 7.73
CA VAL A 62 4.65 -28.75 9.07
C VAL A 62 4.59 -27.21 9.18
N PRO A 63 3.49 -26.62 9.71
CA PRO A 63 3.42 -25.17 9.94
C PRO A 63 4.61 -24.66 10.78
N ILE A 64 5.20 -23.54 10.39
CA ILE A 64 6.42 -22.99 11.04
C ILE A 64 6.23 -22.80 12.54
N GLY A 65 5.06 -22.35 13.00
CA GLY A 65 4.76 -22.17 14.42
C GLY A 65 4.73 -23.48 15.23
N GLN A 66 4.71 -24.66 14.56
CA GLN A 66 4.72 -25.98 15.19
C GLN A 66 6.09 -26.67 15.07
N VAL A 67 7.01 -26.10 14.30
CA VAL A 67 8.38 -26.63 14.16
C VAL A 67 9.18 -26.24 15.39
N GLY A 68 9.78 -27.22 16.05
CA GLY A 68 10.66 -26.95 17.22
C GLY A 68 11.91 -26.17 16.80
N GLY A 69 12.35 -25.23 17.63
CA GLY A 69 13.53 -24.39 17.39
C GLY A 69 13.21 -22.89 17.32
N SER A 70 14.14 -22.11 16.76
CA SER A 70 14.01 -20.65 16.67
C SER A 70 13.29 -20.16 15.39
N HIS A 71 12.29 -20.90 14.94
CA HIS A 71 11.52 -20.51 13.75
C HIS A 71 10.36 -19.59 14.18
N ALA A 72 10.37 -18.36 13.68
CA ALA A 72 9.33 -17.39 13.96
C ALA A 72 8.32 -17.35 12.79
N VAL A 73 7.04 -17.24 13.11
CA VAL A 73 5.99 -16.93 12.14
C VAL A 73 6.20 -15.48 11.68
N LEU A 74 6.12 -15.22 10.39
CA LEU A 74 6.19 -13.86 9.87
C LEU A 74 4.92 -13.09 10.27
N PRO A 75 5.06 -11.86 10.77
CA PRO A 75 3.91 -10.98 11.00
C PRO A 75 3.24 -10.57 9.69
N ASP A 76 1.98 -10.18 9.77
CA ASP A 76 1.26 -9.63 8.64
C ASP A 76 1.85 -8.26 8.24
N VAL A 77 1.84 -7.99 6.93
CA VAL A 77 2.13 -6.67 6.38
C VAL A 77 0.81 -5.94 6.19
N THR A 78 0.69 -4.75 6.78
CA THR A 78 -0.52 -3.93 6.67
C THR A 78 -0.25 -2.62 5.99
N THR A 79 -1.20 -2.16 5.18
CA THR A 79 -1.12 -0.88 4.47
C THR A 79 -2.44 -0.16 4.53
N ASP A 80 -2.41 1.11 4.95
CA ASP A 80 -3.54 2.03 4.95
C ASP A 80 -3.31 3.15 3.92
N LEU A 81 -4.29 3.38 3.07
CA LEU A 81 -4.31 4.48 2.12
C LEU A 81 -5.55 5.36 2.33
N TYR A 82 -5.32 6.62 2.61
CA TYR A 82 -6.34 7.66 2.73
C TYR A 82 -6.21 8.62 1.55
N ASN A 83 -7.30 8.86 0.85
CA ASN A 83 -7.35 9.80 -0.26
C ASN A 83 -8.53 10.76 -0.08
N LEU A 84 -8.25 12.05 -0.12
CA LEU A 84 -9.26 13.12 -0.09
C LEU A 84 -9.06 13.98 -1.33
N LYS A 85 -10.11 14.12 -2.14
CA LYS A 85 -10.12 14.98 -3.31
C LYS A 85 -11.22 16.03 -3.19
N VAL A 86 -10.84 17.27 -3.40
CA VAL A 86 -11.78 18.40 -3.42
C VAL A 86 -11.63 19.11 -4.77
N THR A 87 -12.72 19.30 -5.47
CA THR A 87 -12.74 19.97 -6.77
C THR A 87 -13.81 21.07 -6.77
N GLY A 88 -13.39 22.31 -7.00
CA GLY A 88 -14.29 23.43 -7.23
C GLY A 88 -14.32 23.78 -8.71
N GLU A 89 -15.51 23.85 -9.31
CA GLU A 89 -15.71 24.26 -10.70
C GLU A 89 -16.57 25.51 -10.74
N TYR A 90 -16.03 26.57 -11.35
CA TYR A 90 -16.70 27.84 -11.51
C TYR A 90 -16.91 28.19 -12.98
N LYS A 91 -18.17 28.39 -13.35
CA LYS A 91 -18.59 28.82 -14.69
C LYS A 91 -18.39 30.33 -14.83
N ILE A 92 -17.37 30.73 -15.61
CA ILE A 92 -17.06 32.15 -15.85
C ILE A 92 -18.03 32.72 -16.93
N ARG A 93 -18.25 31.91 -17.99
CA ARG A 93 -19.17 32.18 -19.11
C ARG A 93 -19.78 30.84 -19.55
N ASP A 94 -20.76 30.90 -20.46
CA ASP A 94 -21.41 29.68 -20.97
C ASP A 94 -20.43 28.71 -21.65
N ASN A 95 -19.37 29.23 -22.23
CA ASN A 95 -18.34 28.48 -22.92
C ASN A 95 -17.00 28.44 -22.18
N MET A 96 -16.93 28.91 -20.92
CA MET A 96 -15.67 28.98 -20.17
C MET A 96 -15.86 28.64 -18.69
N LYS A 97 -15.07 27.68 -18.20
CA LYS A 97 -15.05 27.25 -16.82
C LYS A 97 -13.63 27.26 -16.26
N ALA A 98 -13.50 27.60 -15.00
CA ALA A 98 -12.28 27.40 -14.22
C ALA A 98 -12.49 26.27 -13.22
N ARG A 99 -11.51 25.38 -13.06
CA ARG A 99 -11.53 24.29 -12.11
C ARG A 99 -10.30 24.36 -11.22
N LEU A 100 -10.51 24.37 -9.92
CA LEU A 100 -9.48 24.24 -8.88
C LEU A 100 -9.62 22.87 -8.25
N GLY A 101 -8.54 22.08 -8.24
CA GLY A 101 -8.49 20.78 -7.61
C GLY A 101 -7.46 20.76 -6.47
N TYR A 102 -7.80 20.06 -5.42
CA TYR A 102 -6.91 19.71 -4.34
C TYR A 102 -7.03 18.23 -4.06
N MET A 103 -5.90 17.53 -3.91
CA MET A 103 -5.85 16.14 -3.49
C MET A 103 -4.88 16.01 -2.32
N TYR A 104 -5.32 15.29 -1.30
CA TYR A 104 -4.50 14.85 -0.18
C TYR A 104 -4.46 13.33 -0.19
N GLU A 105 -3.26 12.78 -0.12
CA GLU A 105 -3.04 11.36 0.00
C GLU A 105 -2.14 11.08 1.20
N ARG A 106 -2.49 10.09 2.00
CA ARG A 106 -1.67 9.57 3.09
C ARG A 106 -1.57 8.07 2.97
N TYR A 107 -0.34 7.60 2.92
CA TYR A 107 0.03 6.20 2.85
C TYR A 107 0.79 5.80 4.11
N ILE A 108 0.33 4.75 4.77
CA ILE A 108 0.96 4.19 5.97
C ILE A 108 1.11 2.69 5.73
N THR A 109 2.31 2.17 5.89
CA THR A 109 2.56 0.74 5.82
C THR A 109 3.36 0.28 7.02
N HIS A 110 3.06 -0.91 7.51
CA HIS A 110 3.80 -1.61 8.53
C HIS A 110 4.31 -2.91 7.92
N ASP A 111 5.59 -2.92 7.62
CA ASP A 111 6.29 -4.06 7.02
C ASP A 111 7.43 -4.47 7.95
N PHE A 112 7.29 -5.66 8.56
CA PHE A 112 8.29 -6.21 9.47
C PHE A 112 9.67 -6.38 8.81
N GLY A 113 9.71 -6.57 7.47
CA GLY A 113 10.95 -6.69 6.73
C GLY A 113 11.74 -5.38 6.62
N LEU A 114 11.08 -4.24 6.88
CA LEU A 114 11.66 -2.90 6.78
C LEU A 114 11.70 -2.15 8.12
N ASP A 115 10.68 -2.32 8.97
CA ASP A 115 10.46 -1.46 10.15
C ASP A 115 11.35 -1.77 11.35
N MET A 116 11.94 -2.97 11.43
CA MET A 116 12.70 -3.44 12.61
C MET A 116 14.16 -3.75 12.31
N VAL A 117 14.65 -3.41 11.14
CA VAL A 117 15.98 -3.77 10.69
C VAL A 117 16.89 -2.53 10.69
N ASP A 118 17.49 -2.26 11.85
CA ASP A 118 18.52 -1.23 11.96
C ASP A 118 19.89 -1.75 11.47
N PRO A 119 20.73 -0.87 10.88
CA PRO A 119 22.07 -1.24 10.38
C PRO A 119 22.95 -1.96 11.42
N ASP A 120 22.73 -1.70 12.68
CA ASP A 120 23.53 -2.23 13.80
C ASP A 120 22.97 -3.51 14.42
N THR A 121 21.78 -3.97 14.00
CA THR A 121 21.09 -5.13 14.61
C THR A 121 21.59 -6.47 14.08
N LEU A 122 22.12 -6.51 12.86
CA LEU A 122 22.58 -7.75 12.21
C LEU A 122 24.04 -7.59 11.73
N THR A 123 24.95 -8.38 12.31
CA THR A 123 26.36 -8.40 11.92
C THR A 123 26.50 -9.08 10.55
N ASN A 124 27.23 -8.46 9.63
CA ASN A 124 27.53 -8.97 8.27
C ASN A 124 26.33 -9.04 7.29
N VAL A 125 25.29 -8.25 7.51
CA VAL A 125 24.19 -8.10 6.56
C VAL A 125 24.28 -6.73 5.90
N ILE A 126 24.19 -6.69 4.58
CA ILE A 126 24.02 -5.44 3.85
C ILE A 126 22.55 -5.04 3.95
N LEU A 127 22.26 -4.08 4.82
CA LEU A 127 20.96 -3.47 4.94
C LEU A 127 20.86 -2.33 3.92
N LEU A 128 19.80 -2.33 3.14
CA LEU A 128 19.56 -1.28 2.14
C LEU A 128 19.07 0.03 2.78
N GLY A 129 18.85 0.04 4.12
CA GLY A 129 18.43 1.22 4.86
C GLY A 129 17.04 1.73 4.47
N GLN A 130 16.22 0.86 3.89
CA GLN A 130 14.84 1.20 3.52
C GLN A 130 13.96 1.02 4.75
N GLN A 131 13.33 2.10 5.15
CA GLN A 131 12.19 2.07 6.07
C GLN A 131 10.90 1.99 5.27
N SER A 132 9.82 1.54 5.90
CA SER A 132 8.49 1.58 5.31
C SER A 132 8.20 2.97 4.74
N PRO A 133 7.81 3.08 3.46
CA PRO A 133 7.68 4.36 2.77
C PRO A 133 6.40 5.10 3.17
N ASN A 134 6.26 5.42 4.46
CA ASN A 134 5.14 6.25 4.93
C ASN A 134 5.27 7.65 4.37
N TYR A 135 4.23 8.12 3.70
CA TYR A 135 4.22 9.47 3.15
C TYR A 135 2.86 10.13 3.24
N HIS A 136 2.86 11.43 3.06
CA HIS A 136 1.68 12.22 2.73
C HIS A 136 2.01 13.17 1.59
N ALA A 137 1.04 13.37 0.72
CA ALA A 137 1.18 14.20 -0.46
C ALA A 137 0.03 15.20 -0.56
N HIS A 138 0.33 16.39 -1.02
CA HIS A 138 -0.64 17.43 -1.33
C HIS A 138 -0.46 17.83 -2.79
N VAL A 139 -1.52 17.75 -3.56
CA VAL A 139 -1.51 18.11 -4.98
C VAL A 139 -2.55 19.20 -5.23
N PHE A 140 -2.13 20.28 -5.87
CA PHE A 140 -2.99 21.37 -6.30
C PHE A 140 -2.99 21.43 -7.82
N GLY A 141 -4.17 21.61 -8.40
CA GLY A 141 -4.33 21.74 -9.82
C GLY A 141 -5.28 22.89 -10.17
N LEU A 142 -4.89 23.69 -11.16
CA LEU A 142 -5.76 24.72 -11.74
C LEU A 142 -5.90 24.44 -13.23
N SER A 143 -7.12 24.44 -13.72
CA SER A 143 -7.39 24.26 -15.14
C SER A 143 -8.47 25.23 -15.63
N PHE A 144 -8.37 25.61 -16.91
CA PHE A 144 -9.37 26.38 -17.63
C PHE A 144 -9.91 25.53 -18.76
N ILE A 145 -11.21 25.45 -18.86
CA ILE A 145 -11.92 24.71 -19.89
C ILE A 145 -12.62 25.73 -20.78
N TYR A 146 -12.33 25.67 -22.08
CA TYR A 146 -12.97 26.51 -23.08
C TYR A 146 -13.60 25.64 -24.17
N GLU A 147 -14.89 25.82 -24.41
CA GLU A 147 -15.65 25.12 -25.44
C GLU A 147 -15.75 26.04 -26.69
N PHE A 148 -15.16 25.58 -27.79
CA PHE A 148 -15.25 26.28 -29.07
C PHE A 148 -16.62 25.97 -29.68
N GLN A 149 -17.35 27.00 -30.08
CA GLN A 149 -18.61 26.88 -30.82
C GLN A 149 -18.35 26.98 -32.32
#